data_7ddf188e78f2eaadc7cffa566a2b810e
#
_entry.id   7ddf188e78f2eaadc7cffa566a2b810e
#
_cell.length_a   1.000
_cell.length_b   1.000
_cell.length_c   1.000
_cell.angle_alpha   90.00
_cell.angle_beta   90.00
_cell.angle_gamma   90.00
#
_symmetry.space_group_name_H-M   'P 1'
#
loop_
_entity.id
_entity.type
_entity.pdbx_description
1 polymer ?
#
loop_
_entity_poly.entity_id
_entity_poly.type
_entity_poly.pdbx_seq_one_letter_code
_entity_poly.pdbx_strand_id
1 'polypeptide(L)'
;MSKEHKTPQEAAAAFGVGQITRHMFVCGGPDCTTPEAGDATWDYVKRRMKDLNIAGPNGPAYRTKVKCLRICNHGPIAVVYPEGAWYRDVTPENAERILQEHVIRGRIVEDLCFARNPLFPVTDRTG
;
A
#
# COMPACT_ATOMS: atom_id res chain seq x y z
N MET A 1 -21.29 -11.86 -2.76
CA MET A 1 -20.44 -11.31 -2.58
C MET A 1 -20.34 -9.87 -2.66
N SER A 2 -19.25 -9.41 -2.61
CA SER A 2 -19.07 -8.01 -2.41
C SER A 2 -19.77 -7.14 -3.40
N LYS A 3 -20.06 -7.64 -4.56
CA LYS A 3 -20.71 -6.84 -5.55
C LYS A 3 -22.16 -6.56 -5.22
N GLU A 4 -22.62 -7.01 -4.09
CA GLU A 4 -23.98 -6.75 -3.69
C GLU A 4 -24.19 -5.36 -3.11
N HIS A 5 -23.17 -4.60 -2.94
CA HIS A 5 -23.31 -3.25 -2.38
C HIS A 5 -24.00 -2.36 -3.39
N LYS A 6 -25.10 -1.75 -2.99
CA LYS A 6 -25.91 -0.97 -3.92
C LYS A 6 -25.45 0.45 -4.09
N THR A 7 -24.81 1.02 -3.09
CA THR A 7 -24.36 2.39 -3.15
C THR A 7 -22.89 2.48 -2.81
N PRO A 8 -22.23 3.54 -3.26
CA PRO A 8 -20.84 3.75 -2.86
C PRO A 8 -20.67 3.82 -1.35
N GLN A 9 -21.64 4.40 -0.65
CA GLN A 9 -21.56 4.51 0.79
C GLN A 9 -21.57 3.13 1.45
N GLU A 10 -22.42 2.24 0.97
CA GLU A 10 -22.46 0.88 1.50
C GLU A 10 -21.16 0.15 1.25
N ALA A 11 -20.61 0.29 0.06
CA ALA A 11 -19.35 -0.36 -0.26
C ALA A 11 -18.22 0.21 0.58
N ALA A 12 -18.19 1.53 0.75
CA ALA A 12 -17.15 2.15 1.56
C ALA A 12 -17.17 1.63 2.99
N ALA A 13 -18.36 1.53 3.56
CA ALA A 13 -18.48 1.03 4.92
C ALA A 13 -18.01 -0.42 5.00
N ALA A 14 -18.37 -1.23 4.01
CA ALA A 14 -18.00 -2.63 4.01
C ALA A 14 -16.49 -2.83 3.92
N PHE A 15 -15.77 -1.92 3.26
CA PHE A 15 -14.33 -2.05 3.12
C PHE A 15 -13.54 -1.21 4.09
N GLY A 16 -14.21 -0.55 5.03
CA GLY A 16 -13.51 0.16 6.09
C GLY A 16 -13.02 1.55 5.74
N VAL A 17 -13.55 2.12 4.68
CA VAL A 17 -13.19 3.49 4.33
C VAL A 17 -13.64 4.41 5.46
N GLY A 18 -12.72 5.23 5.93
CA GLY A 18 -12.97 6.06 7.11
C GLY A 18 -12.27 5.52 8.34
N GLN A 19 -11.87 4.25 8.31
CA GLN A 19 -11.13 3.63 9.40
C GLN A 19 -9.70 3.34 9.01
N ILE A 20 -9.32 3.60 7.77
CA ILE A 20 -8.02 3.27 7.25
C ILE A 20 -6.99 4.26 7.79
N THR A 21 -5.91 3.75 8.34
CA THR A 21 -4.83 4.59 8.83
C THR A 21 -3.60 4.56 7.91
N ARG A 22 -3.44 3.50 7.14
CA ARG A 22 -2.34 3.43 6.18
C ARG A 22 -2.81 2.77 4.90
N HIS A 23 -2.40 3.35 3.79
CA HIS A 23 -2.79 2.88 2.46
C HIS A 23 -1.52 2.62 1.66
N MET A 24 -1.35 1.38 1.20
CA MET A 24 -0.19 0.97 0.44
C MET A 24 -0.56 0.83 -1.03
N PHE A 25 0.20 1.48 -1.89
CA PHE A 25 0.02 1.38 -3.33
C PHE A 25 1.20 0.62 -3.91
N VAL A 26 0.93 -0.36 -4.76
CA VAL A 26 1.98 -1.20 -5.34
C VAL A 26 1.92 -1.11 -6.85
N CYS A 27 3.04 -0.79 -7.46
CA CYS A 27 3.15 -0.72 -8.91
C CYS A 27 3.31 -2.14 -9.48
N GLY A 28 2.43 -2.50 -10.42
CA GLY A 28 2.43 -3.84 -10.98
C GLY A 28 3.15 -4.01 -12.30
N GLY A 29 3.84 -3.00 -12.75
CA GLY A 29 4.53 -3.07 -14.01
C GLY A 29 3.62 -2.74 -15.17
N PRO A 30 4.08 -2.92 -16.42
CA PRO A 30 5.31 -3.59 -16.80
C PRO A 30 6.55 -2.71 -16.83
N ASP A 31 6.40 -1.40 -16.65
CA ASP A 31 7.56 -0.52 -16.81
C ASP A 31 8.52 -0.58 -15.64
N CYS A 32 7.99 -0.66 -14.42
CA CYS A 32 8.85 -0.67 -13.23
C CYS A 32 9.40 -2.07 -12.94
N THR A 33 8.73 -3.11 -13.43
CA THR A 33 9.13 -4.47 -13.16
C THR A 33 8.43 -5.37 -14.18
N THR A 34 8.76 -6.66 -14.15
CA THR A 34 8.05 -7.60 -15.01
C THR A 34 6.66 -7.88 -14.45
N PRO A 35 5.72 -8.26 -15.33
CA PRO A 35 4.38 -8.61 -14.81
C PRO A 35 4.44 -9.73 -13.78
N GLU A 36 5.33 -10.71 -13.97
CA GLU A 36 5.44 -11.81 -13.02
C GLU A 36 5.89 -11.33 -11.65
N ALA A 37 6.88 -10.44 -11.61
CA ALA A 37 7.35 -9.93 -10.33
C ALA A 37 6.31 -9.05 -9.67
N GLY A 38 5.64 -8.22 -10.47
CA GLY A 38 4.59 -7.37 -9.93
C GLY A 38 3.45 -8.18 -9.36
N ASP A 39 3.03 -9.23 -10.07
CA ASP A 39 1.96 -10.09 -9.60
C ASP A 39 2.37 -10.84 -8.33
N ALA A 40 3.62 -11.31 -8.28
CA ALA A 40 4.08 -12.04 -7.09
C ALA A 40 4.02 -11.15 -5.85
N THR A 41 4.45 -9.91 -5.97
CA THR A 41 4.41 -9.00 -4.84
C THR A 41 2.97 -8.66 -4.48
N TRP A 42 2.13 -8.37 -5.48
CA TRP A 42 0.75 -8.01 -5.20
C TRP A 42 -0.01 -9.15 -4.53
N ASP A 43 0.17 -10.38 -5.04
CA ASP A 43 -0.50 -11.53 -4.46
C ASP A 43 -0.01 -11.78 -3.04
N TYR A 44 1.27 -11.58 -2.79
CA TYR A 44 1.82 -11.73 -1.46
C TYR A 44 1.22 -10.71 -0.49
N VAL A 45 1.17 -9.44 -0.91
CA VAL A 45 0.63 -8.37 -0.07
C VAL A 45 -0.83 -8.66 0.27
N LYS A 46 -1.62 -9.05 -0.72
CA LYS A 46 -3.03 -9.36 -0.48
C LYS A 46 -3.17 -10.47 0.55
N ARG A 47 -2.44 -11.55 0.36
CA ARG A 47 -2.56 -12.71 1.25
C ARG A 47 -2.08 -12.37 2.64
N ARG A 48 -0.95 -11.67 2.76
CA ARG A 48 -0.42 -11.37 4.08
C ARG A 48 -1.26 -10.39 4.86
N MET A 49 -1.82 -9.39 4.20
CA MET A 49 -2.70 -8.48 4.91
C MET A 49 -3.92 -9.21 5.46
N LYS A 50 -4.41 -10.19 4.71
CA LYS A 50 -5.51 -11.00 5.20
C LYS A 50 -5.07 -11.89 6.36
N ASP A 51 -3.92 -12.56 6.21
CA ASP A 51 -3.41 -13.43 7.27
C ASP A 51 -3.14 -12.66 8.56
N LEU A 52 -2.64 -11.45 8.43
CA LEU A 52 -2.32 -10.62 9.59
C LEU A 52 -3.55 -9.89 10.13
N ASN A 53 -4.67 -10.03 9.45
CA ASN A 53 -5.94 -9.43 9.87
C ASN A 53 -5.84 -7.91 10.02
N ILE A 54 -5.15 -7.27 9.07
CA ILE A 54 -4.99 -5.82 9.10
C ILE A 54 -5.72 -5.13 7.97
N ALA A 55 -6.35 -5.87 7.08
CA ALA A 55 -7.10 -5.30 5.97
C ALA A 55 -8.59 -5.51 6.17
N GLY A 56 -9.36 -4.73 5.44
CA GLY A 56 -10.81 -4.86 5.49
C GLY A 56 -11.43 -4.02 6.57
N PRO A 57 -12.71 -4.26 6.85
CA PRO A 57 -13.46 -3.33 7.71
C PRO A 57 -12.93 -3.24 9.12
N ASN A 58 -12.23 -4.26 9.60
CA ASN A 58 -11.74 -4.25 10.97
C ASN A 58 -10.24 -3.98 11.06
N GLY A 59 -9.60 -3.72 9.93
CA GLY A 59 -8.17 -3.51 9.94
C GLY A 59 -7.81 -2.09 9.57
N PRO A 60 -6.63 -1.65 9.96
CA PRO A 60 -6.21 -0.28 9.69
C PRO A 60 -5.60 -0.08 8.29
N ALA A 61 -5.36 -1.14 7.56
CA ALA A 61 -4.60 -1.05 6.32
C ALA A 61 -5.49 -1.23 5.09
N TYR A 62 -5.08 -0.59 4.02
CA TYR A 62 -5.72 -0.73 2.73
C TYR A 62 -4.62 -0.86 1.69
N ARG A 63 -4.93 -1.51 0.59
CA ARG A 63 -3.95 -1.70 -0.48
C ARG A 63 -4.59 -1.48 -1.83
N THR A 64 -3.80 -0.98 -2.76
CA THR A 64 -4.26 -0.76 -4.11
C THR A 64 -3.12 -1.08 -5.07
N LYS A 65 -3.42 -1.87 -6.08
CA LYS A 65 -2.47 -2.10 -7.16
C LYS A 65 -2.65 -0.99 -8.18
N VAL A 66 -1.55 -0.39 -8.57
CA VAL A 66 -1.60 0.64 -9.60
C VAL A 66 -0.74 0.19 -10.76
N LYS A 67 -1.10 0.67 -11.95
CA LYS A 67 -0.37 0.28 -13.14
C LYS A 67 1.02 0.91 -13.16
N CYS A 68 1.13 2.14 -12.71
CA CYS A 68 2.38 2.87 -12.81
C CYS A 68 2.44 3.97 -11.76
N LEU A 69 3.56 4.01 -11.04
CA LEU A 69 3.84 5.10 -10.11
C LEU A 69 4.89 6.04 -10.67
N ARG A 70 5.20 5.93 -11.95
CA ARG A 70 6.11 6.79 -12.68
C ARG A 70 7.58 6.57 -12.34
N ILE A 71 7.90 5.74 -11.38
CA ILE A 71 9.29 5.35 -11.11
C ILE A 71 9.51 4.04 -11.86
N CYS A 72 10.16 4.12 -13.00
CA CYS A 72 10.18 3.02 -13.94
C CYS A 72 11.43 2.16 -13.85
N ASN A 73 11.97 1.99 -12.66
CA ASN A 73 13.11 1.10 -12.47
C ASN A 73 13.16 0.64 -11.03
N HIS A 74 13.90 -0.43 -10.80
CA HIS A 74 14.07 -1.03 -9.47
C HIS A 74 12.75 -1.42 -8.83
N GLY A 75 11.77 -1.77 -9.65
CA GLY A 75 10.48 -2.22 -9.14
C GLY A 75 10.54 -3.64 -8.63
N PRO A 76 9.44 -4.11 -8.04
CA PRO A 76 8.21 -3.33 -7.87
C PRO A 76 8.42 -2.14 -6.92
N ILE A 77 7.68 -1.09 -7.21
CA ILE A 77 7.71 0.13 -6.40
C ILE A 77 6.44 0.16 -5.55
N ALA A 78 6.56 0.62 -4.33
CA ALA A 78 5.41 0.79 -3.45
C ALA A 78 5.53 2.10 -2.71
N VAL A 79 4.37 2.64 -2.32
CA VAL A 79 4.35 3.81 -1.46
C VAL A 79 3.32 3.57 -0.37
N VAL A 80 3.62 4.01 0.83
CA VAL A 80 2.73 3.86 1.97
C VAL A 80 2.41 5.24 2.51
N TYR A 81 1.13 5.58 2.52
CA TYR A 81 0.65 6.85 3.05
C TYR A 81 -0.02 6.61 4.38
N PRO A 82 -0.03 7.59 5.27
CA PRO A 82 0.23 9.01 5.07
C PRO A 82 1.69 9.44 5.18
N GLU A 83 2.59 8.58 5.64
CA GLU A 83 3.98 8.97 5.75
C GLU A 83 4.62 9.24 4.40
N GLY A 84 4.10 8.61 3.35
CA GLY A 84 4.60 8.85 2.02
C GLY A 84 5.99 8.29 1.80
N ALA A 85 6.25 7.11 2.35
CA ALA A 85 7.53 6.45 2.13
C ALA A 85 7.47 5.67 0.83
N TRP A 86 8.39 5.97 -0.08
CA TRP A 86 8.46 5.33 -1.38
C TRP A 86 9.55 4.26 -1.34
N TYR A 87 9.17 3.03 -1.66
CA TYR A 87 10.05 1.87 -1.53
C TYR A 87 10.38 1.26 -2.89
N ARG A 88 11.62 0.79 -3.02
CA ARG A 88 12.09 0.10 -4.22
C ARG A 88 12.30 -1.37 -3.94
N ASP A 89 12.45 -2.15 -5.01
CA ASP A 89 12.75 -3.57 -4.93
C ASP A 89 11.82 -4.30 -3.98
N VAL A 90 10.53 -4.06 -4.13
CA VAL A 90 9.55 -4.61 -3.21
C VAL A 90 9.22 -6.04 -3.66
N THR A 91 10.15 -6.94 -3.38
CA THR A 91 9.94 -8.37 -3.54
C THR A 91 9.00 -8.84 -2.44
N PRO A 92 8.50 -10.08 -2.51
CA PRO A 92 7.69 -10.59 -1.40
C PRO A 92 8.40 -10.51 -0.05
N GLU A 93 9.69 -10.80 0.00
CA GLU A 93 10.43 -10.70 1.25
C GLU A 93 10.47 -9.27 1.78
N ASN A 94 10.74 -8.33 0.88
CA ASN A 94 10.80 -6.93 1.29
C ASN A 94 9.41 -6.39 1.59
N ALA A 95 8.39 -6.89 0.89
CA ALA A 95 7.02 -6.51 1.20
C ALA A 95 6.64 -6.92 2.62
N GLU A 96 7.09 -8.09 3.06
CA GLU A 96 6.81 -8.52 4.42
C GLU A 96 7.42 -7.55 5.43
N ARG A 97 8.64 -7.09 5.18
CA ARG A 97 9.27 -6.12 6.06
C ARG A 97 8.47 -4.82 6.14
N ILE A 98 8.01 -4.37 4.98
CA ILE A 98 7.22 -3.13 4.93
C ILE A 98 5.91 -3.30 5.69
N LEU A 99 5.25 -4.44 5.53
CA LEU A 99 4.01 -4.70 6.25
C LEU A 99 4.24 -4.72 7.76
N GLN A 100 5.26 -5.45 8.22
CA GLN A 100 5.51 -5.58 9.65
C GLN A 100 5.99 -4.28 10.28
N GLU A 101 6.91 -3.59 9.63
CA GLU A 101 7.52 -2.42 10.24
C GLU A 101 6.73 -1.16 10.00
N HIS A 102 6.29 -0.95 8.76
CA HIS A 102 5.67 0.32 8.42
C HIS A 102 4.16 0.27 8.55
N VAL A 103 3.52 -0.69 7.92
CA VAL A 103 2.06 -0.70 7.90
C VAL A 103 1.51 -1.00 9.29
N ILE A 104 2.11 -1.92 10.01
CA ILE A 104 1.63 -2.29 11.33
C ILE A 104 2.19 -1.37 12.42
N ARG A 105 3.51 -1.13 12.41
CA ARG A 105 4.16 -0.43 13.52
C ARG A 105 4.44 1.04 13.26
N GLY A 106 4.24 1.50 12.04
CA GLY A 106 4.44 2.90 11.72
C GLY A 106 5.89 3.33 11.56
N ARG A 107 6.81 2.37 11.41
CA ARG A 107 8.22 2.69 11.26
C ARG A 107 8.67 2.43 9.84
N ILE A 108 9.22 3.46 9.22
CA ILE A 108 9.68 3.36 7.85
C ILE A 108 10.87 2.40 7.75
N VAL A 109 10.88 1.56 6.73
CA VAL A 109 11.98 0.64 6.46
C VAL A 109 13.05 1.44 5.71
N GLU A 110 13.99 1.98 6.42
CA GLU A 110 14.88 3.00 5.89
C GLU A 110 15.76 2.50 4.73
N ASP A 111 16.23 1.27 4.80
CA ASP A 111 17.13 0.77 3.77
C ASP A 111 16.44 0.53 2.43
N LEU A 112 15.12 0.46 2.41
CA LEU A 112 14.36 0.30 1.18
C LEU A 112 13.71 1.60 0.71
N CYS A 113 13.67 2.60 1.57
CA CYS A 113 12.99 3.85 1.28
C CYS A 113 13.92 4.78 0.52
N PHE A 114 13.50 5.19 -0.68
CA PHE A 114 14.35 6.07 -1.49
C PHE A 114 13.81 7.50 -1.58
N ALA A 115 12.60 7.73 -1.12
CA ALA A 115 12.03 9.08 -1.16
C ALA A 115 10.89 9.16 -0.16
N ARG A 116 10.58 10.37 0.29
CA ARG A 116 9.48 10.60 1.23
C ARG A 116 8.67 11.79 0.78
N ASN A 117 7.37 11.64 0.90
CA ASN A 117 6.45 12.71 0.58
C ASN A 117 5.26 12.65 1.52
N PRO A 118 5.46 13.00 2.80
CA PRO A 118 4.38 12.92 3.77
C PRO A 118 3.24 13.85 3.39
N LEU A 119 2.02 13.36 3.59
CA LEU A 119 0.85 14.12 3.25
C LEU A 119 0.27 14.88 4.44
N PHE A 120 0.80 14.65 5.60
CA PHE A 120 0.33 15.34 6.80
C PHE A 120 1.51 16.03 7.44
N PRO A 121 1.27 16.98 8.27
CA PRO A 121 0.00 17.62 8.56
C PRO A 121 -0.32 18.67 7.52
N VAL A 122 -1.45 18.50 6.89
CA VAL A 122 -1.83 19.40 5.83
C VAL A 122 -2.08 20.79 6.34
N THR A 123 -2.59 20.89 7.56
CA THR A 123 -2.91 22.18 8.12
C THR A 123 -1.72 23.12 8.20
N ASP A 124 -0.52 22.58 8.23
CA ASP A 124 0.65 23.44 8.29
C ASP A 124 0.93 24.14 7.00
N ARG A 125 0.19 23.82 5.97
CA ARG A 125 0.44 24.39 4.68
C ARG A 125 -0.42 25.57 4.40
N THR A 126 -0.90 26.17 5.41
CA THR A 126 -1.76 27.30 5.23
C THR A 126 -1.14 28.39 4.46
N GLY A 127 0.06 28.41 4.43
CA GLY A 127 0.64 29.46 3.68
C GLY A 127 -0.05 29.53 2.37
#